data_1352a5c7277cb4015cd1a25b29b444cc
#
_entry.id   1352a5c7277cb4015cd1a25b29b444cc
#
_cell.length_a   1.000
_cell.length_b   1.000
_cell.length_c   1.000
_cell.angle_alpha   90.00
_cell.angle_beta   90.00
_cell.angle_gamma   90.00
#
_symmetry.space_group_name_H-M   'P 1'
#
loop_
_entity.id
_entity.type
_entity.pdbx_description
1 polymer ?
#
loop_
_entity_poly.entity_id
_entity_poly.type
_entity_poly.pdbx_seq_one_letter_code
_entity_poly.pdbx_strand_id
1 'polypeptide(L)'
;MDTAVLEQMLDETFDHAVVHHGYTDYMRDYEVIIYATADPRTGVAPAYLRYLFQYCVEARCETSVPAEIWRVSLDDRLLDHETADPDLGGYVWGVRCHCMYPGAELLPESEATRRWSKALGIDFHEVRIETNAHNLTLLFSDLQVSELPVGYAPSS
;
A
#
# COMPACT_ATOMS: atom_id res chain seq x y z
N MET A 1 -12.80 -14.68 -4.86
CA MET A 1 -11.42 -15.22 -4.65
C MET A 1 -11.34 -15.84 -3.27
N ASP A 2 -10.63 -16.96 -3.16
CA ASP A 2 -10.46 -17.67 -1.89
C ASP A 2 -9.64 -16.82 -0.89
N THR A 3 -10.14 -16.74 0.33
CA THR A 3 -9.52 -15.99 1.43
C THR A 3 -8.07 -16.44 1.71
N ALA A 4 -7.82 -17.76 1.67
CA ALA A 4 -6.48 -18.31 1.91
C ALA A 4 -5.49 -17.87 0.82
N VAL A 5 -5.92 -17.80 -0.43
CA VAL A 5 -5.09 -17.30 -1.54
C VAL A 5 -4.81 -15.81 -1.37
N LEU A 6 -5.82 -15.03 -1.00
CA LEU A 6 -5.65 -13.59 -0.72
C LEU A 6 -4.64 -13.36 0.41
N GLU A 7 -4.78 -14.08 1.50
CA GLU A 7 -3.86 -13.96 2.64
C GLU A 7 -2.42 -14.24 2.22
N GLN A 8 -2.20 -15.29 1.44
CA GLN A 8 -0.88 -15.63 0.95
C GLN A 8 -0.29 -14.52 0.06
N MET A 9 -1.09 -14.00 -0.89
CA MET A 9 -0.66 -12.92 -1.78
C MET A 9 -0.28 -11.67 -0.99
N LEU A 10 -1.03 -11.35 0.06
CA LEU A 10 -0.78 -10.17 0.89
C LEU A 10 0.42 -10.36 1.82
N ASP A 11 0.64 -11.55 2.34
CA ASP A 11 1.79 -11.86 3.19
C ASP A 11 3.13 -11.67 2.45
N GLU A 12 3.14 -11.86 1.14
CA GLU A 12 4.32 -11.67 0.30
C GLU A 12 4.76 -10.20 0.23
N THR A 13 3.93 -9.25 0.68
CA THR A 13 4.25 -7.81 0.65
C THR A 13 5.09 -7.34 1.83
N PHE A 14 5.30 -8.16 2.84
CA PHE A 14 6.02 -7.77 4.05
C PHE A 14 7.39 -7.18 3.74
N ASP A 15 7.67 -6.03 4.35
CA ASP A 15 8.94 -5.31 4.25
C ASP A 15 9.31 -4.81 2.84
N HIS A 16 8.41 -4.89 1.88
CA HIS A 16 8.59 -4.26 0.57
C HIS A 16 8.17 -2.78 0.62
N ALA A 17 8.57 -2.02 -0.39
CA ALA A 17 8.31 -0.58 -0.44
C ALA A 17 7.11 -0.25 -1.32
N VAL A 18 6.15 0.50 -0.79
CA VAL A 18 5.08 1.11 -1.61
C VAL A 18 5.66 2.34 -2.29
N VAL A 19 5.62 2.37 -3.62
CA VAL A 19 6.13 3.50 -4.41
C VAL A 19 5.03 4.35 -5.02
N HIS A 20 3.83 3.79 -5.17
CA HIS A 20 2.66 4.50 -5.67
C HIS A 20 1.39 3.74 -5.31
N HIS A 21 0.29 4.46 -5.10
CA HIS A 21 -1.04 3.88 -5.01
C HIS A 21 -2.10 4.88 -5.46
N GLY A 22 -3.22 4.39 -5.96
CA GLY A 22 -4.32 5.22 -6.41
C GLY A 22 -5.32 4.44 -7.26
N TYR A 23 -6.44 5.08 -7.56
CA TYR A 23 -7.38 4.54 -8.54
C TYR A 23 -6.78 4.55 -9.93
N THR A 24 -7.12 3.54 -10.72
CA THR A 24 -6.77 3.49 -12.14
C THR A 24 -7.64 4.48 -12.93
N ASP A 25 -7.36 4.61 -14.22
CA ASP A 25 -8.09 5.53 -15.10
C ASP A 25 -9.61 5.32 -15.11
N TYR A 26 -10.05 4.08 -14.82
CA TYR A 26 -11.48 3.76 -14.79
C TYR A 26 -12.17 4.07 -13.44
N MET A 27 -11.42 4.43 -12.42
CA MET A 27 -11.95 4.71 -11.07
C MET A 27 -12.72 3.52 -10.44
N ARG A 28 -12.54 2.32 -10.98
CA ARG A 28 -13.14 1.08 -10.48
C ARG A 28 -12.14 0.23 -9.71
N ASP A 29 -10.91 0.18 -10.21
CA ASP A 29 -9.84 -0.65 -9.67
C ASP A 29 -8.81 0.25 -8.99
N TYR A 30 -8.24 -0.24 -7.90
CA TYR A 30 -7.23 0.48 -7.14
C TYR A 30 -5.90 -0.26 -7.26
N GLU A 31 -4.84 0.45 -7.62
CA GLU A 31 -3.52 -0.16 -7.74
C GLU A 31 -2.60 0.26 -6.61
N VAL A 32 -1.80 -0.70 -6.16
CA VAL A 32 -0.67 -0.46 -5.27
C VAL A 32 0.57 -1.00 -5.95
N ILE A 33 1.52 -0.12 -6.24
CA ILE A 33 2.78 -0.47 -6.88
C ILE A 33 3.84 -0.66 -5.80
N ILE A 34 4.46 -1.82 -5.80
CA ILE A 34 5.41 -2.24 -4.78
C ILE A 34 6.77 -2.50 -5.43
N TYR A 35 7.82 -2.00 -4.82
CA TYR A 35 9.18 -2.36 -5.15
C TYR A 35 9.60 -3.52 -4.23
N ALA A 36 9.69 -4.71 -4.81
CA ALA A 36 10.18 -5.89 -4.13
C ALA A 36 11.71 -5.90 -4.22
N THR A 37 12.36 -5.72 -3.07
CA THR A 37 13.82 -5.65 -2.99
C THR A 37 14.47 -6.99 -3.30
N ALA A 38 15.69 -6.94 -3.85
CA ALA A 38 16.47 -8.16 -4.08
C ALA A 38 16.77 -8.88 -2.78
N ASP A 39 16.61 -10.19 -2.78
CA ASP A 39 17.10 -11.03 -1.70
C ASP A 39 18.34 -11.80 -2.16
N PRO A 40 19.54 -11.42 -1.64
CA PRO A 40 20.79 -12.11 -2.03
C PRO A 40 20.80 -13.60 -1.70
N ARG A 41 20.00 -14.03 -0.72
CA ARG A 41 19.92 -15.44 -0.30
C ARG A 41 19.19 -16.30 -1.29
N THR A 42 18.15 -15.76 -1.93
CA THR A 42 17.32 -16.49 -2.89
C THR A 42 17.73 -16.25 -4.33
N GLY A 43 18.57 -15.24 -4.57
CA GLY A 43 18.95 -14.83 -5.91
C GLY A 43 17.85 -14.13 -6.69
N VAL A 44 16.74 -13.75 -6.01
CA VAL A 44 15.64 -13.04 -6.65
C VAL A 44 16.06 -11.60 -6.93
N ALA A 45 15.96 -11.20 -8.21
CA ALA A 45 16.24 -9.83 -8.62
C ALA A 45 15.15 -8.86 -8.14
N PRO A 46 15.47 -7.57 -7.90
CA PRO A 46 14.46 -6.58 -7.57
C PRO A 46 13.47 -6.41 -8.73
N ALA A 47 12.20 -6.21 -8.39
CA ALA A 47 11.13 -6.04 -9.38
C ALA A 47 10.08 -5.08 -8.86
N TYR A 48 9.40 -4.39 -9.79
CA TYR A 48 8.18 -3.65 -9.46
C TYR A 48 6.99 -4.56 -9.71
N LEU A 49 6.13 -4.67 -8.69
CA LEU A 49 4.91 -5.47 -8.74
C LEU A 49 3.69 -4.55 -8.64
N ARG A 50 2.68 -4.86 -9.44
CA ARG A 50 1.39 -4.21 -9.39
C ARG A 50 0.39 -5.12 -8.70
N TYR A 51 -0.13 -4.65 -7.58
CA TYR A 51 -1.27 -5.25 -6.91
C TYR A 51 -2.52 -4.49 -7.34
N LEU A 52 -3.35 -5.12 -8.16
CA LEU A 52 -4.57 -4.51 -8.68
C LEU A 52 -5.78 -5.05 -7.92
N PHE A 53 -6.35 -4.21 -7.07
CA PHE A 53 -7.54 -4.51 -6.29
C PHE A 53 -8.76 -4.14 -7.12
N GLN A 54 -9.42 -5.16 -7.68
CA GLN A 54 -10.53 -4.99 -8.62
C GLN A 54 -11.85 -4.76 -7.90
N TYR A 55 -12.70 -3.93 -8.51
CA TYR A 55 -13.96 -3.51 -7.91
C TYR A 55 -13.75 -2.95 -6.51
N CYS A 56 -12.86 -1.97 -6.42
CA CYS A 56 -12.57 -1.28 -5.17
C CYS A 56 -13.60 -0.17 -4.94
N VAL A 57 -14.56 -0.45 -4.09
CA VAL A 57 -15.68 0.47 -3.82
C VAL A 57 -15.35 1.52 -2.78
N GLU A 58 -14.32 1.30 -1.99
CA GLU A 58 -13.88 2.24 -0.97
C GLU A 58 -12.37 2.16 -0.79
N ALA A 59 -11.72 3.32 -0.76
CA ALA A 59 -10.30 3.45 -0.46
C ALA A 59 -10.12 4.60 0.51
N ARG A 60 -9.51 4.32 1.67
CA ARG A 60 -9.20 5.34 2.69
C ARG A 60 -7.71 5.32 2.95
N CYS A 61 -7.10 6.50 2.92
CA CYS A 61 -5.68 6.69 3.20
C CYS A 61 -5.53 7.73 4.31
N GLU A 62 -4.91 7.34 5.40
CA GLU A 62 -4.70 8.19 6.56
C GLU A 62 -3.21 8.22 6.91
N THR A 63 -2.74 9.37 7.37
CA THR A 63 -1.36 9.45 7.86
C THR A 63 -1.19 8.63 9.14
N SER A 64 -0.08 7.90 9.23
CA SER A 64 0.36 7.24 10.48
C SER A 64 1.34 8.12 11.28
N VAL A 65 1.69 9.28 10.73
CA VAL A 65 2.67 10.20 11.33
C VAL A 65 1.95 11.16 12.27
N PRO A 66 2.46 11.35 13.51
CA PRO A 66 1.82 12.23 14.49
C PRO A 66 1.74 13.70 14.06
N ALA A 67 0.78 14.42 14.63
CA ALA A 67 0.56 15.84 14.35
C ALA A 67 1.81 16.70 14.61
N GLU A 68 2.61 16.34 15.60
CA GLU A 68 3.85 17.05 15.93
C GLU A 68 4.85 17.01 14.77
N ILE A 69 4.94 15.88 14.08
CA ILE A 69 5.81 15.74 12.90
C ILE A 69 5.27 16.58 11.74
N TRP A 70 3.95 16.52 11.51
CA TRP A 70 3.31 17.35 10.50
C TRP A 70 3.55 18.85 10.76
N ARG A 71 3.50 19.28 12.02
CA ARG A 71 3.69 20.67 12.39
C ARG A 71 5.08 21.18 12.00
N VAL A 72 6.13 20.40 12.22
CA VAL A 72 7.50 20.80 11.85
C VAL A 72 7.76 20.66 10.36
N SER A 73 6.83 20.08 9.61
CA SER A 73 6.94 19.84 8.17
C SER A 73 6.07 20.79 7.33
N LEU A 74 5.55 21.88 7.93
CA LEU A 74 4.62 22.80 7.24
C LEU A 74 5.28 23.76 6.25
N ASP A 75 6.60 23.90 6.28
CA ASP A 75 7.28 24.70 5.26
C ASP A 75 7.49 23.88 3.97
N ASP A 76 7.76 24.57 2.88
CA ASP A 76 7.94 23.93 1.57
C ASP A 76 9.25 23.16 1.43
N ARG A 77 10.06 23.14 2.46
CA ARG A 77 11.33 22.42 2.46
C ARG A 77 11.08 20.99 2.88
N LEU A 78 11.45 20.07 2.01
CA LEU A 78 11.41 18.67 2.35
C LEU A 78 12.48 18.36 3.40
N LEU A 79 12.11 17.61 4.42
CA LEU A 79 13.07 17.16 5.42
C LEU A 79 14.03 16.16 4.79
N ASP A 80 15.31 16.49 4.88
CA ASP A 80 16.37 15.56 4.53
C ASP A 80 16.69 14.71 5.75
N HIS A 81 16.58 13.39 5.62
CA HIS A 81 16.82 12.48 6.74
C HIS A 81 18.27 12.52 7.24
N GLU A 82 19.22 12.96 6.41
CA GLU A 82 20.64 13.10 6.80
C GLU A 82 20.85 14.32 7.70
N THR A 83 20.03 15.34 7.56
CA THR A 83 20.14 16.59 8.32
C THR A 83 19.00 16.78 9.33
N ALA A 84 18.01 15.88 9.34
CA ALA A 84 16.89 15.95 10.27
C ALA A 84 17.34 15.69 11.71
N ASP A 85 16.63 16.28 12.66
CA ASP A 85 16.85 16.02 14.08
C ASP A 85 16.63 14.52 14.37
N PRO A 86 17.63 13.82 14.95
CA PRO A 86 17.49 12.40 15.27
C PRO A 86 16.39 12.11 16.30
N ASP A 87 15.93 13.11 17.05
CA ASP A 87 14.84 12.96 18.01
C ASP A 87 13.44 13.04 17.38
N LEU A 88 13.35 13.32 16.06
CA LEU A 88 12.08 13.22 15.36
C LEU A 88 11.59 11.78 15.32
N GLY A 89 10.36 11.53 15.78
CA GLY A 89 9.75 10.21 15.78
C GLY A 89 9.35 9.71 14.38
N GLY A 90 9.84 10.34 13.35
CA GLY A 90 9.59 10.05 11.94
C GLY A 90 9.62 11.34 11.12
N TYR A 91 9.49 11.21 9.81
CA TYR A 91 9.40 12.36 8.91
C TYR A 91 8.46 12.03 7.75
N VAL A 92 7.76 13.07 7.30
CA VAL A 92 6.79 12.95 6.19
C VAL A 92 7.49 13.04 4.84
N TRP A 93 8.58 13.78 4.79
CA TRP A 93 9.30 14.13 3.55
C TRP A 93 10.68 13.47 3.49
N GLY A 94 11.29 13.52 2.34
CA GLY A 94 12.65 13.01 2.13
C GLY A 94 12.72 11.55 1.69
N VAL A 95 11.59 10.86 1.58
CA VAL A 95 11.55 9.48 1.08
C VAL A 95 10.64 9.38 -0.14
N ARG A 96 11.04 8.57 -1.11
CA ARG A 96 10.27 8.34 -2.34
C ARG A 96 9.34 7.13 -2.25
N CYS A 97 9.52 6.31 -1.24
CA CYS A 97 8.73 5.12 -1.04
C CYS A 97 8.54 4.87 0.45
N HIS A 98 7.48 4.15 0.78
CA HIS A 98 7.14 3.83 2.16
C HIS A 98 7.24 2.33 2.39
N CYS A 99 8.05 1.94 3.38
CA CYS A 99 8.19 0.55 3.76
C CYS A 99 6.90 0.01 4.36
N MET A 100 6.47 -1.15 3.92
CA MET A 100 5.28 -1.83 4.42
C MET A 100 5.62 -2.59 5.72
N TYR A 101 5.27 -1.99 6.83
CA TYR A 101 5.47 -2.59 8.14
C TYR A 101 4.30 -2.22 9.06
N PRO A 102 3.60 -3.18 9.63
CA PRO A 102 3.75 -4.64 9.47
C PRO A 102 3.34 -5.20 8.10
N GLY A 103 2.77 -4.41 7.21
CA GLY A 103 2.44 -4.83 5.86
C GLY A 103 0.94 -4.89 5.60
N ALA A 104 0.53 -5.75 4.66
CA ALA A 104 -0.86 -5.91 4.27
C ALA A 104 -1.53 -7.04 5.04
N GLU A 105 -2.71 -6.79 5.57
CA GLU A 105 -3.49 -7.73 6.35
C GLU A 105 -4.92 -7.78 5.84
N LEU A 106 -5.41 -8.99 5.56
CA LEU A 106 -6.81 -9.21 5.25
C LEU A 106 -7.62 -9.12 6.54
N LEU A 107 -8.58 -8.19 6.58
CA LEU A 107 -9.42 -7.99 7.75
C LEU A 107 -10.58 -9.00 7.79
N PRO A 108 -11.13 -9.29 8.98
CA PRO A 108 -12.32 -10.13 9.09
C PRO A 108 -13.52 -9.55 8.35
N GLU A 109 -14.47 -10.41 7.99
CA GLU A 109 -15.73 -9.98 7.39
C GLU A 109 -16.38 -8.89 8.24
N SER A 110 -16.80 -7.79 7.59
CA SER A 110 -17.42 -6.65 8.23
C SER A 110 -18.85 -6.45 7.71
N GLU A 111 -19.59 -5.56 8.37
CA GLU A 111 -20.93 -5.16 7.88
C GLU A 111 -20.82 -4.53 6.48
N ALA A 112 -19.78 -3.75 6.23
CA ALA A 112 -19.56 -3.12 4.93
C ALA A 112 -19.28 -4.16 3.83
N THR A 113 -18.45 -5.16 4.08
CA THR A 113 -18.21 -6.23 3.12
C THR A 113 -19.45 -7.02 2.81
N ARG A 114 -20.26 -7.34 3.82
CA ARG A 114 -21.53 -8.04 3.64
C ARG A 114 -22.53 -7.22 2.83
N ARG A 115 -22.63 -5.94 3.12
CA ARG A 115 -23.54 -5.03 2.42
C ARG A 115 -23.20 -4.94 0.92
N TRP A 116 -21.94 -4.77 0.61
CA TRP A 116 -21.49 -4.68 -0.78
C TRP A 116 -21.62 -6.02 -1.52
N SER A 117 -21.29 -7.13 -0.86
CA SER A 117 -21.45 -8.46 -1.43
C SER A 117 -22.91 -8.74 -1.79
N LYS A 118 -23.82 -8.39 -0.91
CA LYS A 118 -25.25 -8.54 -1.16
C LYS A 118 -25.73 -7.64 -2.31
N ALA A 119 -25.27 -6.39 -2.33
CA ALA A 119 -25.71 -5.42 -3.32
C ALA A 119 -25.27 -5.78 -4.75
N LEU A 120 -24.07 -6.32 -4.92
CA LEU A 120 -23.49 -6.62 -6.22
C LEU A 120 -23.49 -8.10 -6.60
N GLY A 121 -23.77 -9.00 -5.66
CA GLY A 121 -23.77 -10.44 -5.91
C GLY A 121 -22.38 -11.04 -6.14
N ILE A 122 -21.33 -10.37 -5.70
CA ILE A 122 -19.95 -10.86 -5.70
C ILE A 122 -19.34 -10.68 -4.32
N ASP A 123 -18.32 -11.49 -3.98
CA ASP A 123 -17.70 -11.41 -2.67
C ASP A 123 -16.81 -10.17 -2.55
N PHE A 124 -16.91 -9.49 -1.41
CA PHE A 124 -16.03 -8.37 -1.06
C PHE A 124 -15.17 -8.70 0.13
N HIS A 125 -13.98 -8.13 0.12
CA HIS A 125 -12.96 -8.28 1.16
C HIS A 125 -12.45 -6.91 1.57
N GLU A 126 -11.86 -6.83 2.75
CA GLU A 126 -11.25 -5.61 3.25
C GLU A 126 -9.80 -5.89 3.59
N VAL A 127 -8.89 -5.05 3.09
CA VAL A 127 -7.46 -5.13 3.39
C VAL A 127 -7.00 -3.85 4.06
N ARG A 128 -6.12 -4.01 5.03
CA ARG A 128 -5.40 -2.91 5.66
C ARG A 128 -3.93 -3.01 5.28
N ILE A 129 -3.40 -1.95 4.71
CA ILE A 129 -2.00 -1.85 4.32
C ILE A 129 -1.37 -0.77 5.20
N GLU A 130 -0.47 -1.18 6.08
CA GLU A 130 0.23 -0.28 6.99
C GLU A 130 1.64 -0.03 6.47
N THR A 131 1.99 1.25 6.36
CA THR A 131 3.34 1.69 6.00
C THR A 131 3.89 2.59 7.09
N ASN A 132 5.15 2.97 6.97
CA ASN A 132 5.77 3.91 7.90
C ASN A 132 5.33 5.37 7.70
N ALA A 133 4.43 5.66 6.77
CA ALA A 133 3.92 7.00 6.53
C ALA A 133 2.39 7.08 6.52
N HIS A 134 1.74 6.13 5.86
CA HIS A 134 0.28 6.11 5.71
C HIS A 134 -0.29 4.73 5.93
N ASN A 135 -1.52 4.68 6.42
CA ASN A 135 -2.32 3.46 6.48
C ASN A 135 -3.41 3.54 5.42
N LEU A 136 -3.53 2.49 4.64
CA LEU A 136 -4.48 2.38 3.53
C LEU A 136 -5.47 1.26 3.84
N THR A 137 -6.76 1.54 3.70
CA THR A 137 -7.82 0.53 3.84
C THR A 137 -8.60 0.47 2.54
N LEU A 138 -8.69 -0.72 1.95
CA LEU A 138 -9.39 -0.95 0.68
C LEU A 138 -10.50 -1.98 0.86
N LEU A 139 -11.65 -1.68 0.27
CA LEU A 139 -12.79 -2.59 0.17
C LEU A 139 -12.92 -3.01 -1.30
N PHE A 140 -12.66 -4.28 -1.61
CA PHE A 140 -12.49 -4.76 -2.96
C PHE A 140 -13.04 -6.18 -3.14
N SER A 141 -13.16 -6.62 -4.39
CA SER A 141 -13.67 -7.96 -4.69
C SER A 141 -12.58 -8.97 -5.08
N ASP A 142 -11.63 -8.57 -5.91
CA ASP A 142 -10.63 -9.48 -6.43
C ASP A 142 -9.25 -8.82 -6.46
N LEU A 143 -8.20 -9.62 -6.50
CA LEU A 143 -6.81 -9.14 -6.51
C LEU A 143 -6.03 -9.84 -7.61
N GLN A 144 -5.39 -9.05 -8.45
CA GLN A 144 -4.44 -9.54 -9.45
C GLN A 144 -3.07 -8.96 -9.19
N VAL A 145 -2.05 -9.80 -9.23
CA VAL A 145 -0.65 -9.39 -9.08
C VAL A 145 0.06 -9.63 -10.39
N SER A 146 0.76 -8.62 -10.87
CA SER A 146 1.56 -8.70 -12.08
C SER A 146 2.88 -7.98 -11.90
N GLU A 147 3.91 -8.43 -12.62
CA GLU A 147 5.19 -7.75 -12.68
C GLU A 147 5.14 -6.64 -13.71
N LEU A 148 5.65 -5.47 -13.35
CA LEU A 148 5.76 -4.35 -14.27
C LEU A 148 6.99 -4.49 -15.15
N PRO A 149 6.99 -3.86 -16.36
CA PRO A 149 8.11 -3.97 -17.29
C PRO A 149 9.44 -3.51 -16.68
N VAL A 150 10.52 -4.13 -17.14
CA VAL A 150 11.89 -3.67 -16.81
C VAL A 150 12.05 -2.22 -17.25
N GLY A 151 12.57 -1.39 -16.36
CA GLY A 151 12.71 0.05 -16.61
C GLY A 151 11.50 0.89 -16.22
N TYR A 152 10.45 0.27 -15.65
CA TYR A 152 9.34 1.02 -15.08
C TYR A 152 9.84 2.00 -14.01
N ALA A 153 9.32 3.24 -14.08
CA ALA A 153 9.56 4.24 -13.05
C ALA A 153 8.21 4.82 -12.60
N PRO A 154 7.98 4.94 -11.28
CA PRO A 154 6.76 5.55 -10.78
C PRO A 154 6.64 6.99 -11.27
N SER A 155 5.43 7.43 -11.56
CA SER A 155 5.15 8.83 -11.84
C SER A 155 5.47 9.67 -10.62
N SER A 156 6.24 10.72 -10.81
CA SER A 156 6.55 11.66 -9.74
C SER A 156 5.40 12.63 -9.49
#